data_5aebdab63b3394d2cdebfe2a5092a7dc
#
_entry.id   5aebdab63b3394d2cdebfe2a5092a7dc
#
_cell.length_a   1.000
_cell.length_b   1.000
_cell.length_c   1.000
_cell.angle_alpha   90.00
_cell.angle_beta   90.00
_cell.angle_gamma   90.00
#
_symmetry.space_group_name_H-M   'P 1'
#
loop_
_entity.id
_entity.type
_entity.pdbx_description
1 polymer ?
#
loop_
_entity_poly.entity_id
_entity_poly.type
_entity_poly.pdbx_seq_one_letter_code
_entity_poly.pdbx_strand_id
1 'polypeptide(L)'
;MRYDFDRVIDRMGTYSTQWDYAVDRFGRPDVLPFSISDTDFAVPDEVMGALRARMEHPIFGYTRWNHADYKAGVAGWFERDGVSHVDMDWVVYSPSVIYSAASIIRLVSEPGDAVVTLSPMYDAFYGLIEGNGRTLLSVSQASAMDGYGLDWDALDAALARQ
;
A
#
# COMPACT_ATOMS: atom_id res chain seq x y z
N MET A 1 9.54 -10.30 -25.97
CA MET A 1 9.31 -9.47 -24.76
C MET A 1 10.49 -9.69 -23.82
N ARG A 2 10.85 -8.70 -23.03
CA ARG A 2 11.98 -8.79 -22.08
C ARG A 2 11.64 -9.67 -20.87
N TYR A 3 10.35 -9.73 -20.50
CA TYR A 3 9.85 -10.54 -19.37
C TYR A 3 8.77 -11.49 -19.88
N ASP A 4 8.73 -12.68 -19.31
CA ASP A 4 7.73 -13.71 -19.61
C ASP A 4 6.63 -13.64 -18.57
N PHE A 5 5.54 -12.93 -18.90
CA PHE A 5 4.35 -12.80 -18.04
C PHE A 5 3.36 -13.96 -18.19
N ASP A 6 3.57 -14.84 -19.18
CA ASP A 6 2.71 -16.01 -19.39
C ASP A 6 3.21 -17.22 -18.59
N ARG A 7 4.41 -17.15 -18.04
CA ARG A 7 4.99 -18.20 -17.23
C ARG A 7 4.25 -18.32 -15.90
N VAL A 8 3.55 -19.44 -15.70
CA VAL A 8 2.93 -19.78 -14.42
C VAL A 8 4.00 -20.20 -13.41
N ILE A 9 3.99 -19.57 -12.25
CA ILE A 9 4.88 -19.86 -11.13
C ILE A 9 4.02 -20.39 -9.99
N ASP A 10 4.26 -21.63 -9.58
CA ASP A 10 3.58 -22.20 -8.44
C ASP A 10 4.02 -21.52 -7.14
N ARG A 11 3.08 -21.01 -6.39
CA ARG A 11 3.29 -20.33 -5.11
C ARG A 11 2.83 -21.15 -3.90
N MET A 12 2.32 -22.39 -4.13
CA MET A 12 1.96 -23.27 -3.03
C MET A 12 3.20 -23.71 -2.25
N GLY A 13 3.09 -23.81 -0.94
CA GLY A 13 4.20 -24.18 -0.05
C GLY A 13 5.22 -23.07 0.20
N THR A 14 4.91 -21.83 -0.16
CA THR A 14 5.79 -20.66 0.07
C THR A 14 5.33 -19.80 1.25
N TYR A 15 4.34 -20.25 2.00
CA TYR A 15 3.64 -19.47 3.04
C TYR A 15 2.95 -18.21 2.51
N SER A 16 2.56 -18.24 1.24
CA SER A 16 1.80 -17.17 0.63
C SER A 16 0.45 -17.01 1.31
N THR A 17 0.18 -15.84 1.87
CA THR A 17 -1.13 -15.53 2.49
C THR A 17 -2.27 -15.69 1.49
N GLN A 18 -2.02 -15.40 0.22
CA GLN A 18 -3.02 -15.52 -0.83
C GLN A 18 -3.30 -16.97 -1.22
N TRP A 19 -2.24 -17.79 -1.38
CA TRP A 19 -2.36 -19.14 -1.93
C TRP A 19 -2.45 -20.22 -0.86
N ASP A 20 -1.55 -20.23 0.12
CA ASP A 20 -1.48 -21.30 1.13
C ASP A 20 -2.58 -21.18 2.20
N TYR A 21 -3.12 -19.97 2.44
CA TYR A 21 -4.13 -19.70 3.46
C TYR A 21 -5.51 -19.38 2.88
N ALA A 22 -5.80 -19.82 1.66
CA ALA A 22 -7.11 -19.64 1.03
C ALA A 22 -8.24 -20.31 1.83
N VAL A 23 -7.98 -21.49 2.38
CA VAL A 23 -8.97 -22.23 3.21
C VAL A 23 -9.30 -21.46 4.48
N ASP A 24 -8.30 -20.93 5.17
CA ASP A 24 -8.49 -20.15 6.40
C ASP A 24 -9.34 -18.90 6.17
N ARG A 25 -9.20 -18.32 4.99
CA ARG A 25 -9.84 -17.07 4.61
C ARG A 25 -11.24 -17.24 4.05
N PHE A 26 -11.43 -18.28 3.22
CA PHE A 26 -12.66 -18.48 2.42
C PHE A 26 -13.40 -19.77 2.75
N GLY A 27 -12.85 -20.61 3.64
CA GLY A 27 -13.46 -21.87 4.05
C GLY A 27 -13.43 -22.98 2.98
N ARG A 28 -12.73 -22.75 1.85
CA ARG A 28 -12.68 -23.71 0.75
C ARG A 28 -11.37 -23.60 -0.06
N PRO A 29 -10.81 -24.74 -0.55
CA PRO A 29 -9.51 -24.76 -1.24
C PRO A 29 -9.58 -24.50 -2.75
N ASP A 30 -10.77 -24.53 -3.34
CA ASP A 30 -10.98 -24.51 -4.79
C ASP A 30 -11.32 -23.12 -5.34
N VAL A 31 -10.78 -22.09 -4.71
CA VAL A 31 -10.97 -20.70 -5.13
C VAL A 31 -9.73 -20.17 -5.83
N LEU A 32 -9.91 -19.30 -6.82
CA LEU A 32 -8.82 -18.48 -7.35
C LEU A 32 -8.71 -17.24 -6.45
N PRO A 33 -7.62 -17.10 -5.69
CA PRO A 33 -7.52 -16.02 -4.72
C PRO A 33 -7.13 -14.70 -5.39
N PHE A 34 -7.97 -13.68 -5.21
CA PHE A 34 -7.73 -12.29 -5.60
C PHE A 34 -7.85 -11.34 -4.40
N SER A 35 -7.47 -11.82 -3.23
CA SER A 35 -7.73 -11.13 -1.96
C SER A 35 -6.62 -10.22 -1.50
N ILE A 36 -5.47 -10.27 -2.14
CA ILE A 36 -4.27 -9.48 -1.80
C ILE A 36 -3.71 -8.88 -3.08
N SER A 37 -3.20 -7.68 -3.01
CA SER A 37 -2.64 -6.94 -4.16
C SER A 37 -1.19 -7.31 -4.51
N ASP A 38 -0.67 -8.41 -4.00
CA ASP A 38 0.61 -8.95 -4.46
C ASP A 38 0.47 -9.58 -5.86
N THR A 39 1.56 -9.68 -6.58
CA THR A 39 1.57 -10.20 -7.95
C THR A 39 2.14 -11.62 -8.02
N ASP A 40 1.62 -12.42 -8.95
CA ASP A 40 2.13 -13.77 -9.24
C ASP A 40 3.22 -13.78 -10.32
N PHE A 41 3.61 -12.61 -10.82
CA PHE A 41 4.69 -12.48 -11.78
C PHE A 41 6.06 -12.57 -11.12
N ALA A 42 7.03 -13.16 -11.82
CA ALA A 42 8.41 -13.18 -11.37
C ALA A 42 8.97 -11.77 -11.19
N VAL A 43 9.76 -11.59 -10.17
CA VAL A 43 10.53 -10.37 -9.97
C VAL A 43 11.54 -10.22 -11.12
N PRO A 44 11.72 -9.00 -11.71
CA PRO A 44 12.68 -8.77 -12.77
C PRO A 44 14.10 -9.25 -12.45
N ASP A 45 14.79 -9.78 -13.44
CA ASP A 45 16.14 -10.36 -13.26
C ASP A 45 17.14 -9.33 -12.72
N GLU A 46 16.98 -8.06 -13.06
CA GLU A 46 17.80 -6.96 -12.55
C GLU A 46 17.65 -6.79 -11.03
N VAL A 47 16.43 -6.88 -10.53
CA VAL A 47 16.14 -6.80 -9.09
C VAL A 47 16.71 -8.03 -8.38
N MET A 48 16.47 -9.23 -8.95
CA MET A 48 17.02 -10.47 -8.41
C MET A 48 18.55 -10.47 -8.43
N GLY A 49 19.17 -9.90 -9.47
CA GLY A 49 20.62 -9.72 -9.56
C GLY A 49 21.18 -8.84 -8.44
N ALA A 50 20.53 -7.71 -8.16
CA ALA A 50 20.93 -6.82 -7.08
C ALA A 50 20.81 -7.49 -5.69
N LEU A 51 19.73 -8.26 -5.46
CA LEU A 51 19.55 -9.01 -4.21
C LEU A 51 20.65 -10.07 -4.04
N ARG A 52 20.96 -10.85 -5.09
CA ARG A 52 22.03 -11.85 -5.06
C ARG A 52 23.38 -11.22 -4.77
N ALA A 53 23.70 -10.12 -5.45
CA ALA A 53 24.95 -9.39 -5.21
C ALA A 53 25.06 -8.90 -3.77
N ARG A 54 23.94 -8.44 -3.16
CA ARG A 54 23.93 -8.06 -1.74
C ARG A 54 24.17 -9.27 -0.82
N MET A 55 23.64 -10.44 -1.18
CA MET A 55 23.82 -11.68 -0.40
C MET A 55 25.25 -12.23 -0.41
N GLU A 56 26.06 -11.90 -1.41
CA GLU A 56 27.49 -12.27 -1.46
C GLU A 56 28.29 -11.69 -0.27
N HIS A 57 27.81 -10.62 0.31
CA HIS A 57 28.38 -10.08 1.54
C HIS A 57 27.68 -10.70 2.76
N PRO A 58 28.34 -11.60 3.50
CA PRO A 58 27.69 -12.48 4.48
C PRO A 58 27.34 -11.80 5.81
N ILE A 59 27.55 -10.51 5.96
CA ILE A 59 27.25 -9.76 7.18
C ILE A 59 26.03 -8.87 6.96
N PHE A 60 24.98 -9.14 7.76
CA PHE A 60 23.71 -8.43 7.75
C PHE A 60 23.54 -7.66 9.08
N GLY A 61 24.39 -6.64 9.28
CA GLY A 61 24.34 -5.79 10.45
C GLY A 61 23.36 -4.62 10.30
N TYR A 62 23.39 -3.70 11.25
CA TYR A 62 22.59 -2.48 11.18
C TYR A 62 22.92 -1.67 9.93
N THR A 63 21.90 -1.29 9.18
CA THR A 63 22.03 -0.49 7.94
C THR A 63 21.29 0.82 8.10
N ARG A 64 21.87 1.90 7.60
CA ARG A 64 21.18 3.18 7.52
C ARG A 64 20.32 3.25 6.28
N TRP A 65 19.05 3.63 6.45
CA TRP A 65 18.14 3.87 5.32
C TRP A 65 18.42 5.21 4.62
N ASN A 66 18.88 6.24 5.35
CA ASN A 66 19.00 7.63 4.90
C ASN A 66 20.28 7.94 4.10
N HIS A 67 20.83 6.96 3.40
CA HIS A 67 21.95 7.19 2.49
C HIS A 67 21.49 7.78 1.15
N ALA A 68 22.40 8.45 0.45
CA ALA A 68 22.09 9.21 -0.75
C ALA A 68 21.46 8.34 -1.86
N ASP A 69 21.97 7.12 -2.09
CA ASP A 69 21.47 6.24 -3.14
C ASP A 69 20.01 5.83 -2.93
N TYR A 70 19.61 5.56 -1.67
CA TYR A 70 18.22 5.25 -1.35
C TYR A 70 17.31 6.45 -1.62
N LYS A 71 17.67 7.62 -1.10
CA LYS A 71 16.91 8.85 -1.30
C LYS A 71 16.80 9.23 -2.78
N ALA A 72 17.90 9.12 -3.52
CA ALA A 72 17.93 9.39 -4.96
C ALA A 72 17.06 8.40 -5.75
N GLY A 73 17.05 7.13 -5.34
CA GLY A 73 16.19 6.12 -5.95
C GLY A 73 14.70 6.44 -5.78
N VAL A 74 14.30 6.88 -4.59
CA VAL A 74 12.92 7.31 -4.29
C VAL A 74 12.57 8.58 -5.09
N ALA A 75 13.38 9.62 -4.99
CA ALA A 75 13.15 10.88 -5.70
C ALA A 75 13.04 10.66 -7.22
N GLY A 76 13.99 9.92 -7.81
CA GLY A 76 13.99 9.63 -9.23
C GLY A 76 12.82 8.76 -9.71
N TRP A 77 12.16 8.01 -8.83
CA TRP A 77 10.92 7.31 -9.16
C TRP A 77 9.77 8.30 -9.34
N PHE A 78 9.57 9.20 -8.38
CA PHE A 78 8.53 10.23 -8.46
C PHE A 78 8.74 11.19 -9.62
N GLU A 79 9.98 11.57 -9.92
CA GLU A 79 10.31 12.45 -11.05
C GLU A 79 9.98 11.79 -12.39
N ARG A 80 10.16 10.46 -12.51
CA ARG A 80 9.72 9.72 -13.71
C ARG A 80 8.22 9.71 -13.88
N ASP A 81 7.46 9.72 -12.79
CA ASP A 81 6.00 9.78 -12.80
C ASP A 81 5.44 11.20 -12.97
N GLY A 82 6.31 12.18 -13.26
CA GLY A 82 5.92 13.54 -13.62
C GLY A 82 5.92 14.54 -12.47
N VAL A 83 6.41 14.17 -11.30
CA VAL A 83 6.67 15.14 -10.22
C VAL A 83 7.92 15.95 -10.60
N SER A 84 7.77 17.27 -10.69
CA SER A 84 8.80 18.16 -11.23
C SER A 84 10.13 18.15 -10.47
N HIS A 85 10.06 17.97 -9.16
CA HIS A 85 11.22 17.87 -8.28
C HIS A 85 10.83 17.26 -6.94
N VAL A 86 11.67 16.38 -6.43
CA VAL A 86 11.54 15.80 -5.08
C VAL A 86 12.84 16.10 -4.32
N ASP A 87 12.76 16.91 -3.30
CA ASP A 87 13.89 17.14 -2.40
C ASP A 87 14.17 15.83 -1.62
N MET A 88 15.40 15.36 -1.73
CA MET A 88 15.83 14.14 -1.03
C MET A 88 15.72 14.24 0.49
N ASP A 89 15.72 15.45 1.06
CA ASP A 89 15.54 15.65 2.49
C ASP A 89 14.07 15.49 2.94
N TRP A 90 13.12 15.48 2.01
CA TRP A 90 11.74 15.12 2.30
C TRP A 90 11.51 13.61 2.41
N VAL A 91 12.48 12.81 1.96
CA VAL A 91 12.36 11.34 2.02
C VAL A 91 12.58 10.89 3.47
N VAL A 92 11.52 10.36 4.06
CA VAL A 92 11.52 9.80 5.42
C VAL A 92 11.07 8.34 5.36
N TYR A 93 11.80 7.48 6.05
CA TYR A 93 11.45 6.06 6.12
C TYR A 93 10.20 5.85 6.99
N SER A 94 9.30 5.04 6.49
CA SER A 94 8.20 4.48 7.25
C SER A 94 8.04 2.99 6.94
N PRO A 95 7.71 2.15 7.92
CA PRO A 95 7.61 0.70 7.71
C PRO A 95 6.42 0.30 6.80
N SER A 96 5.38 1.13 6.72
CA SER A 96 4.23 0.91 5.84
C SER A 96 3.35 2.15 5.69
N VAL A 97 2.51 2.17 4.64
CA VAL A 97 1.50 3.21 4.43
C VAL A 97 0.51 3.26 5.61
N ILE A 98 0.11 2.11 6.13
CA ILE A 98 -0.81 2.02 7.29
C ILE A 98 -0.19 2.67 8.53
N TYR A 99 1.08 2.41 8.80
CA TYR A 99 1.80 3.05 9.90
C TYR A 99 1.90 4.57 9.71
N SER A 100 2.21 5.02 8.51
CA SER A 100 2.26 6.46 8.20
C SER A 100 0.91 7.13 8.40
N ALA A 101 -0.16 6.53 7.86
CA ALA A 101 -1.51 7.05 7.99
C ALA A 101 -1.96 7.12 9.47
N ALA A 102 -1.70 6.08 10.26
CA ALA A 102 -1.99 6.09 11.69
C ALA A 102 -1.22 7.19 12.43
N SER A 103 0.05 7.37 12.10
CA SER A 103 0.90 8.40 12.70
C SER A 103 0.40 9.81 12.35
N ILE A 104 0.03 10.04 11.10
CA ILE A 104 -0.52 11.33 10.67
C ILE A 104 -1.85 11.62 11.36
N ILE A 105 -2.77 10.66 11.38
CA ILE A 105 -4.08 10.82 12.06
C ILE A 105 -3.88 11.23 13.52
N ARG A 106 -2.97 10.55 14.24
CA ARG A 106 -2.66 10.90 15.64
C ARG A 106 -2.05 12.27 15.82
N LEU A 107 -1.28 12.72 14.82
CA LEU A 107 -0.59 14.01 14.86
C LEU A 107 -1.54 15.19 14.62
N VAL A 108 -2.54 15.01 13.76
CA VAL A 108 -3.39 16.12 13.28
C VAL A 108 -4.81 16.10 13.83
N SER A 109 -5.16 15.15 14.68
CA SER A 109 -6.49 15.02 15.26
C SER A 109 -6.45 14.46 16.69
N GLU A 110 -7.56 14.60 17.41
CA GLU A 110 -7.76 14.09 18.77
C GLU A 110 -8.70 12.87 18.77
N PRO A 111 -8.70 12.02 19.82
CA PRO A 111 -9.69 10.96 19.97
C PRO A 111 -11.12 11.53 19.91
N GLY A 112 -11.97 10.90 19.11
CA GLY A 112 -13.34 11.35 18.87
C GLY A 112 -13.52 12.21 17.63
N ASP A 113 -12.47 12.83 17.12
CA ASP A 113 -12.53 13.58 15.87
C ASP A 113 -12.94 12.69 14.69
N ALA A 114 -13.58 13.29 13.71
CA ALA A 114 -13.99 12.59 12.49
C ALA A 114 -12.90 12.55 11.44
N VAL A 115 -12.76 11.39 10.82
CA VAL A 115 -11.90 11.20 9.64
C VAL A 115 -12.79 10.81 8.47
N VAL A 116 -12.78 11.63 7.42
CA VAL A 116 -13.58 11.39 6.21
C VAL A 116 -12.82 10.42 5.30
N THR A 117 -13.55 9.48 4.73
CA THR A 117 -13.08 8.56 3.71
C THR A 117 -14.05 8.47 2.56
N LEU A 118 -13.54 8.11 1.39
CA LEU A 118 -14.36 7.78 0.23
C LEU A 118 -14.61 6.26 0.20
N SER A 119 -15.83 5.83 -0.10
CA SER A 119 -16.17 4.41 -0.20
C SER A 119 -16.60 4.09 -1.64
N PRO A 120 -16.16 2.95 -2.22
CA PRO A 120 -15.30 1.93 -1.61
C PRO A 120 -13.83 2.33 -1.55
N MET A 121 -13.12 1.89 -0.51
CA MET A 121 -11.67 2.06 -0.39
C MET A 121 -11.03 0.81 0.21
N TYR A 122 -9.71 0.80 0.34
CA TYR A 122 -8.99 -0.28 0.97
C TYR A 122 -9.44 -0.47 2.43
N ASP A 123 -9.90 -1.68 2.76
CA ASP A 123 -10.58 -2.01 4.01
C ASP A 123 -9.76 -1.74 5.28
N ALA A 124 -8.43 -1.88 5.19
CA ALA A 124 -7.55 -1.65 6.33
C ALA A 124 -7.62 -0.20 6.87
N PHE A 125 -8.00 0.78 6.05
CA PHE A 125 -8.14 2.16 6.52
C PHE A 125 -9.34 2.36 7.44
N TYR A 126 -10.42 1.60 7.26
CA TYR A 126 -11.57 1.68 8.18
C TYR A 126 -11.15 1.30 9.60
N GLY A 127 -10.57 0.11 9.74
CA GLY A 127 -10.07 -0.36 11.04
C GLY A 127 -8.95 0.50 11.62
N LEU A 128 -8.13 1.12 10.76
CA LEU A 128 -7.09 2.05 11.19
C LEU A 128 -7.70 3.30 11.85
N ILE A 129 -8.74 3.90 11.28
CA ILE A 129 -9.40 5.10 11.82
C ILE A 129 -10.04 4.79 13.17
N GLU A 130 -10.88 3.78 13.21
CA GLU A 130 -11.62 3.37 14.42
C GLU A 130 -10.67 2.86 15.51
N GLY A 131 -9.67 2.06 15.15
CA GLY A 131 -8.66 1.54 16.07
C GLY A 131 -7.76 2.62 16.69
N ASN A 132 -7.71 3.82 16.10
CA ASN A 132 -7.06 4.99 16.67
C ASN A 132 -8.04 5.91 17.43
N GLY A 133 -9.27 5.45 17.70
CA GLY A 133 -10.27 6.20 18.47
C GLY A 133 -10.89 7.38 17.72
N ARG A 134 -10.83 7.38 16.38
CA ARG A 134 -11.46 8.40 15.55
C ARG A 134 -12.79 7.90 15.01
N THR A 135 -13.68 8.81 14.70
CA THR A 135 -14.98 8.52 14.09
C THR A 135 -14.82 8.42 12.58
N LEU A 136 -15.21 7.28 12.02
CA LEU A 136 -15.22 7.09 10.58
C LEU A 136 -16.41 7.79 9.93
N LEU A 137 -16.17 8.72 9.02
CA LEU A 137 -17.17 9.28 8.12
C LEU A 137 -16.95 8.77 6.71
N SER A 138 -17.76 7.82 6.26
CA SER A 138 -17.67 7.26 4.91
C SER A 138 -18.62 8.01 3.97
N VAL A 139 -18.07 8.57 2.91
CA VAL A 139 -18.81 9.20 1.80
C VAL A 139 -18.72 8.29 0.58
N SER A 140 -19.86 7.87 0.05
CA SER A 140 -19.90 7.03 -1.14
C SER A 140 -19.45 7.80 -2.37
N GLN A 141 -18.59 7.17 -3.16
CA GLN A 141 -18.31 7.66 -4.51
C GLN A 141 -19.53 7.42 -5.40
N ALA A 142 -19.66 8.19 -6.48
CA ALA A 142 -20.67 7.95 -7.49
C ALA A 142 -20.55 6.52 -8.06
N SER A 143 -21.65 6.02 -8.61
CA SER A 143 -21.73 4.63 -9.09
C SER A 143 -20.65 4.34 -10.13
N ALA A 144 -20.17 3.09 -10.14
CA ALA A 144 -19.21 2.62 -11.14
C ALA A 144 -19.71 2.78 -12.59
N MET A 145 -21.02 2.82 -12.79
CA MET A 145 -21.64 3.05 -14.11
C MET A 145 -21.46 4.46 -14.62
N ASP A 146 -21.29 5.43 -13.69
CA ASP A 146 -21.08 6.85 -14.00
C ASP A 146 -19.58 7.24 -13.88
N GLY A 147 -18.71 6.24 -13.69
CA GLY A 147 -17.28 6.45 -13.38
C GLY A 147 -17.09 6.94 -11.93
N TYR A 148 -16.36 6.28 -11.11
CA TYR A 148 -16.12 6.60 -9.70
C TYR A 148 -15.76 8.08 -9.47
N GLY A 149 -16.76 8.96 -9.52
CA GLY A 149 -16.62 10.37 -9.28
C GLY A 149 -16.82 10.73 -7.81
N LEU A 150 -16.32 11.89 -7.39
CA LEU A 150 -16.62 12.43 -6.07
C LEU A 150 -18.05 13.00 -6.05
N ASP A 151 -18.83 12.58 -5.07
CA ASP A 151 -20.07 13.25 -4.70
C ASP A 151 -19.73 14.43 -3.77
N TRP A 152 -19.53 15.59 -4.37
CA TRP A 152 -19.13 16.82 -3.67
C TRP A 152 -20.18 17.27 -2.66
N ASP A 153 -21.47 17.14 -3.00
CA ASP A 153 -22.58 17.55 -2.12
C ASP A 153 -22.63 16.64 -0.89
N ALA A 154 -22.44 15.33 -1.05
CA ALA A 154 -22.36 14.38 0.05
C ALA A 154 -21.12 14.62 0.93
N LEU A 155 -19.99 14.97 0.32
CA LEU A 155 -18.76 15.30 1.05
C LEU A 155 -18.94 16.56 1.89
N ASP A 156 -19.46 17.64 1.30
CA ASP A 156 -19.73 18.90 2.00
C ASP A 156 -20.75 18.71 3.13
N ALA A 157 -21.79 17.92 2.90
CA ALA A 157 -22.77 17.59 3.93
C ALA A 157 -22.18 16.74 5.07
N ALA A 158 -21.20 15.89 4.79
CA ALA A 158 -20.49 15.12 5.82
C ALA A 158 -19.60 16.02 6.67
N LEU A 159 -18.86 16.93 6.04
CA LEU A 159 -17.98 17.89 6.72
C LEU A 159 -18.76 18.91 7.58
N ALA A 160 -19.91 19.36 7.09
CA ALA A 160 -20.74 20.35 7.80
C ALA A 160 -21.41 19.81 9.09
N ARG A 161 -21.38 18.50 9.31
CA ARG A 161 -21.96 17.84 10.52
C ARG A 161 -20.98 17.70 11.68
N GLN A 162 -19.74 18.11 11.50
CA GLN A 162 -18.66 18.09 12.49
C GLN A 162 -18.34 19.51 13.00
#